data_115f9ef202617995bc1a98c0e4a7b559
#
_entry.id   115f9ef202617995bc1a98c0e4a7b559
#
_cell.length_a   1.000
_cell.length_b   1.000
_cell.length_c   1.000
_cell.angle_alpha   90.00
_cell.angle_beta   90.00
_cell.angle_gamma   90.00
#
_symmetry.space_group_name_H-M   'P 1'
#
loop_
_entity.id
_entity.type
_entity.pdbx_description
1 polymer ?
#
loop_
_entity_poly.entity_id
_entity_poly.type
_entity_poly.pdbx_seq_one_letter_code
_entity_poly.pdbx_strand_id
1 'polypeptide(L)'
;WSSFISTPEFYKSYEVEDKRISTTFVTEFTDINNGKQYVYDPDNIAEPSFPLCHFAKYLDPNDNQSTSAGDYSCNRKIIRYADVLLMQSEAYCEMNRIGDALAGINRVRARAGLNPIPSSISQTDLRKAIIQERTWEFAAEGHSLFDMKRQHCMAERLGRAVDDKYYSLPLPQDETDKNPNLKQHPLW
;
A
#
# COMPACT_ATOMS: atom_id res chain seq x y z
N TRP A 1 -0.76 -12.58 15.78
CA TRP A 1 -0.88 -13.28 14.50
C TRP A 1 -1.01 -12.22 13.40
N SER A 2 0.00 -12.06 12.55
CA SER A 2 -0.08 -11.19 11.38
C SER A 2 -0.30 -12.08 10.16
N SER A 3 -1.46 -11.93 9.51
CA SER A 3 -1.78 -12.62 8.26
C SER A 3 -1.10 -11.98 7.05
N PHE A 4 -0.57 -10.77 7.21
CA PHE A 4 0.10 -10.01 6.16
C PHE A 4 1.43 -9.47 6.66
N ILE A 5 2.46 -9.74 5.88
CA ILE A 5 3.81 -9.26 6.10
C ILE A 5 4.28 -8.49 4.87
N SER A 6 5.18 -7.55 5.09
CA SER A 6 5.86 -6.86 4.00
C SER A 6 7.00 -7.71 3.45
N THR A 7 7.28 -7.60 2.15
CA THR A 7 8.55 -8.12 1.62
C THR A 7 9.69 -7.15 1.95
N PRO A 8 10.93 -7.64 2.06
CA PRO A 8 12.10 -6.78 2.25
C PRO A 8 12.24 -5.71 1.16
N GLU A 9 11.94 -6.06 -0.08
CA GLU A 9 12.01 -5.14 -1.23
C GLU A 9 11.01 -3.99 -1.07
N PHE A 10 9.80 -4.27 -0.60
CA PHE A 10 8.81 -3.23 -0.35
C PHE A 10 9.23 -2.31 0.80
N TYR A 11 9.74 -2.86 1.89
CA TYR A 11 10.30 -2.07 2.99
C TYR A 11 11.44 -1.15 2.50
N LYS A 12 12.40 -1.71 1.74
CA LYS A 12 13.54 -0.96 1.17
C LYS A 12 13.14 0.06 0.10
N SER A 13 11.93 -0.03 -0.45
CA SER A 13 11.45 0.93 -1.43
C SER A 13 11.15 2.32 -0.86
N TYR A 14 10.99 2.42 0.47
CA TYR A 14 10.80 3.71 1.14
C TYR A 14 12.10 4.53 1.14
N GLU A 15 11.99 5.85 1.02
CA GLU A 15 13.13 6.75 1.20
C GLU A 15 13.61 6.67 2.68
N VAL A 16 14.92 6.73 2.90
CA VAL A 16 15.52 6.49 4.23
C VAL A 16 14.97 7.43 5.31
N GLU A 17 14.70 8.68 4.93
CA GLU A 17 14.16 9.70 5.85
C GLU A 17 12.63 9.65 6.00
N ASP A 18 11.96 8.68 5.35
CA ASP A 18 10.49 8.61 5.37
C ASP A 18 9.98 8.24 6.77
N LYS A 19 9.38 9.21 7.44
CA LYS A 19 8.84 9.06 8.80
C LYS A 19 7.70 8.03 8.89
N ARG A 20 7.14 7.62 7.75
CA ARG A 20 6.10 6.59 7.71
C ARG A 20 6.64 5.19 7.99
N ILE A 21 7.93 4.94 7.83
CA ILE A 21 8.53 3.63 8.09
C ILE A 21 8.15 3.14 9.47
N SER A 22 8.41 3.93 10.52
CA SER A 22 8.13 3.56 11.91
C SER A 22 6.65 3.44 12.26
N THR A 23 5.76 4.07 11.48
CA THR A 23 4.30 3.99 11.69
C THR A 23 3.62 2.95 10.80
N THR A 24 4.29 2.53 9.74
CA THR A 24 3.78 1.53 8.80
C THR A 24 4.22 0.12 9.17
N PHE A 25 5.44 -0.02 9.68
CA PHE A 25 6.06 -1.30 9.98
C PHE A 25 6.43 -1.42 11.46
N VAL A 26 6.40 -2.65 11.96
CA VAL A 26 7.01 -3.00 13.25
C VAL A 26 8.49 -3.18 13.00
N THR A 27 9.28 -2.15 13.30
CA THR A 27 10.73 -2.16 13.08
C THR A 27 11.51 -2.74 14.26
N GLU A 28 10.91 -2.70 15.46
CA GLU A 28 11.48 -3.29 16.67
C GLU A 28 10.37 -3.74 17.61
N PHE A 29 10.62 -4.76 18.40
CA PHE A 29 9.75 -5.16 19.51
C PHE A 29 10.53 -5.95 20.57
N THR A 30 9.97 -6.00 21.77
CA THR A 30 10.47 -6.86 22.85
C THR A 30 9.50 -8.00 23.07
N ASP A 31 10.00 -9.24 22.98
CA ASP A 31 9.21 -10.43 23.29
C ASP A 31 8.91 -10.47 24.80
N ILE A 32 7.62 -10.42 25.13
CA ILE A 32 7.16 -10.38 26.54
C ILE A 32 7.44 -11.67 27.31
N ASN A 33 7.66 -12.79 26.61
CA ASN A 33 7.89 -14.09 27.26
C ASN A 33 9.35 -14.28 27.70
N ASN A 34 10.31 -13.69 26.98
CA ASN A 34 11.72 -13.90 27.23
C ASN A 34 12.53 -12.60 27.41
N GLY A 35 11.89 -11.43 27.24
CA GLY A 35 12.51 -10.13 27.35
C GLY A 35 13.52 -9.80 26.24
N LYS A 36 13.62 -10.63 25.21
CA LYS A 36 14.57 -10.41 24.11
C LYS A 36 14.06 -9.33 23.18
N GLN A 37 14.93 -8.37 22.87
CA GLN A 37 14.67 -7.34 21.89
C GLN A 37 15.01 -7.84 20.49
N TYR A 38 14.12 -7.56 19.54
CA TYR A 38 14.27 -7.86 18.12
C TYR A 38 14.18 -6.57 17.32
N VAL A 39 15.09 -6.41 16.35
CA VAL A 39 15.11 -5.30 15.42
C VAL A 39 15.01 -5.88 14.01
N TYR A 40 14.14 -5.34 13.18
CA TYR A 40 14.00 -5.81 11.80
C TYR A 40 15.21 -5.38 10.96
N ASP A 41 15.84 -6.35 10.32
CA ASP A 41 16.92 -6.15 9.37
C ASP A 41 16.52 -6.73 8.01
N PRO A 42 16.22 -5.89 7.01
CA PRO A 42 15.80 -6.35 5.69
C PRO A 42 16.92 -7.05 4.89
N ASP A 43 18.16 -6.96 5.34
CA ASP A 43 19.32 -7.61 4.70
C ASP A 43 19.67 -8.95 5.32
N ASN A 44 19.11 -9.26 6.50
CA ASN A 44 19.39 -10.48 7.24
C ASN A 44 18.13 -11.32 7.50
N ILE A 45 17.45 -11.72 6.42
CA ILE A 45 16.21 -12.51 6.46
C ILE A 45 16.45 -14.03 6.63
N ALA A 46 17.71 -14.45 6.67
CA ALA A 46 18.09 -15.88 6.69
C ALA A 46 18.02 -16.51 8.07
N GLU A 47 17.89 -15.73 9.15
CA GLU A 47 17.79 -16.22 10.50
C GLU A 47 16.36 -16.70 10.79
N PRO A 48 16.15 -18.00 11.07
CA PRO A 48 14.80 -18.55 11.28
C PRO A 48 14.07 -18.00 12.51
N SER A 49 14.78 -17.27 13.39
CA SER A 49 14.23 -16.59 14.56
C SER A 49 13.89 -15.13 14.32
N PHE A 50 14.05 -14.64 13.09
CA PHE A 50 13.92 -13.22 12.81
C PHE A 50 12.48 -12.78 12.64
N PRO A 51 12.09 -11.63 13.18
CA PRO A 51 10.77 -11.09 12.98
C PRO A 51 10.54 -10.76 11.51
N LEU A 52 9.47 -11.32 10.96
CA LEU A 52 8.96 -10.90 9.67
C LEU A 52 8.55 -9.43 9.75
N CYS A 53 8.65 -8.70 8.65
CA CYS A 53 8.25 -7.29 8.61
C CYS A 53 6.72 -7.14 8.69
N HIS A 54 6.21 -7.02 9.90
CA HIS A 54 4.77 -6.85 10.16
C HIS A 54 4.34 -5.41 9.96
N PHE A 55 3.09 -5.21 9.51
CA PHE A 55 2.51 -3.89 9.42
C PHE A 55 2.00 -3.41 10.79
N ALA A 56 2.35 -2.18 11.16
CA ALA A 56 1.99 -1.54 12.43
C ALA A 56 0.70 -0.72 12.39
N LYS A 57 0.20 -0.37 11.21
CA LYS A 57 -0.92 0.59 11.05
C LYS A 57 -2.22 0.26 11.79
N TYR A 58 -2.42 -1.01 12.13
CA TYR A 58 -3.60 -1.50 12.84
C TYR A 58 -3.28 -2.06 14.22
N LEU A 59 -2.06 -1.85 14.69
CA LEU A 59 -1.70 -2.19 16.06
C LEU A 59 -2.17 -1.06 16.99
N ASP A 60 -2.93 -1.44 18.01
CA ASP A 60 -3.19 -0.56 19.16
C ASP A 60 -2.33 -1.06 20.32
N PRO A 61 -1.26 -0.35 20.69
CA PRO A 61 -0.41 -0.75 21.80
C PRO A 61 -1.13 -0.73 23.16
N ASN A 62 -2.30 -0.11 23.24
CA ASN A 62 -3.12 -0.06 24.44
C ASN A 62 -4.23 -1.11 24.47
N ASP A 63 -4.41 -1.86 23.37
CA ASP A 63 -5.41 -2.93 23.31
C ASP A 63 -4.90 -4.21 23.97
N ASN A 64 -4.95 -4.23 25.30
CA ASN A 64 -4.69 -5.42 26.12
C ASN A 64 -5.88 -6.40 26.16
N GLN A 65 -6.95 -6.14 25.42
CA GLN A 65 -8.23 -6.84 25.55
C GLN A 65 -8.43 -7.96 24.54
N SER A 66 -7.65 -7.98 23.46
CA SER A 66 -7.87 -8.97 22.40
C SER A 66 -7.30 -10.34 22.76
N THR A 67 -8.12 -11.16 23.40
CA THR A 67 -7.87 -12.59 23.59
C THR A 67 -8.36 -13.45 22.43
N SER A 68 -9.06 -12.86 21.45
CA SER A 68 -9.63 -13.56 20.30
C SER A 68 -9.13 -12.98 18.99
N ALA A 69 -8.69 -13.81 18.08
CA ALA A 69 -8.29 -13.41 16.74
C ALA A 69 -9.48 -12.74 16.02
N GLY A 70 -9.35 -11.45 15.73
CA GLY A 70 -10.35 -10.69 14.96
C GLY A 70 -11.17 -9.67 15.76
N ASP A 71 -10.97 -9.55 17.05
CA ASP A 71 -11.65 -8.57 17.90
C ASP A 71 -10.69 -7.42 18.24
N TYR A 72 -10.61 -6.44 17.35
CA TYR A 72 -9.75 -5.26 17.51
C TYR A 72 -10.60 -4.00 17.66
N SER A 73 -10.24 -3.14 18.60
CA SER A 73 -10.89 -1.84 18.84
C SER A 73 -10.54 -0.79 17.76
N CYS A 74 -9.57 -1.06 16.90
CA CYS A 74 -9.14 -0.14 15.87
C CYS A 74 -10.17 0.04 14.75
N ASN A 75 -10.62 1.28 14.55
CA ASN A 75 -11.49 1.63 13.44
C ASN A 75 -10.77 1.49 12.10
N ARG A 76 -11.38 0.76 11.16
CA ARG A 76 -10.89 0.68 9.79
C ARG A 76 -11.17 1.99 9.06
N LYS A 77 -10.12 2.65 8.62
CA LYS A 77 -10.20 3.89 7.83
C LYS A 77 -10.47 3.52 6.38
N ILE A 78 -11.62 3.94 5.85
CA ILE A 78 -12.01 3.68 4.45
C ILE A 78 -11.42 4.72 3.51
N ILE A 79 -11.54 6.01 3.87
CA ILE A 79 -11.01 7.15 3.12
C ILE A 79 -10.28 8.06 4.10
N ARG A 80 -9.10 8.53 3.72
CA ARG A 80 -8.32 9.51 4.47
C ARG A 80 -8.07 10.75 3.63
N TYR A 81 -7.78 11.88 4.26
CA TYR A 81 -7.50 13.13 3.54
C TYR A 81 -6.32 13.01 2.58
N ALA A 82 -5.32 12.20 2.89
CA ALA A 82 -4.21 11.89 1.98
C ALA A 82 -4.72 11.25 0.67
N ASP A 83 -5.78 10.42 0.72
CA ASP A 83 -6.35 9.82 -0.47
C ASP A 83 -7.00 10.89 -1.36
N VAL A 84 -7.76 11.82 -0.77
CA VAL A 84 -8.34 12.95 -1.51
C VAL A 84 -7.25 13.79 -2.20
N LEU A 85 -6.16 14.09 -1.49
CA LEU A 85 -5.04 14.86 -2.04
C LEU A 85 -4.36 14.13 -3.20
N LEU A 86 -4.12 12.82 -3.07
CA LEU A 86 -3.44 12.05 -4.11
C LEU A 86 -4.37 11.74 -5.30
N MET A 87 -5.67 11.55 -5.10
CA MET A 87 -6.66 11.48 -6.18
C MET A 87 -6.72 12.81 -6.95
N GLN A 88 -6.72 13.94 -6.25
CA GLN A 88 -6.69 15.26 -6.87
C GLN A 88 -5.39 15.47 -7.66
N SER A 89 -4.24 15.07 -7.09
CA SER A 89 -2.94 15.16 -7.78
C SER A 89 -2.94 14.34 -9.07
N GLU A 90 -3.49 13.12 -9.02
CA GLU A 90 -3.60 12.26 -10.19
C GLU A 90 -4.51 12.89 -11.26
N ALA A 91 -5.68 13.38 -10.89
CA ALA A 91 -6.59 14.05 -11.82
C ALA A 91 -5.93 15.25 -12.50
N TYR A 92 -5.24 16.10 -11.76
CA TYR A 92 -4.51 17.23 -12.32
C TYR A 92 -3.33 16.79 -13.20
N CYS A 93 -2.64 15.72 -12.83
CA CYS A 93 -1.58 15.14 -13.66
C CYS A 93 -2.13 14.68 -15.02
N GLU A 94 -3.27 13.98 -15.04
CA GLU A 94 -3.90 13.54 -16.30
C GLU A 94 -4.38 14.71 -17.16
N MET A 95 -4.76 15.82 -16.55
CA MET A 95 -5.08 17.07 -17.23
C MET A 95 -3.86 17.88 -17.67
N ASN A 96 -2.64 17.37 -17.50
CA ASN A 96 -1.35 18.06 -17.69
C ASN A 96 -1.20 19.39 -16.90
N ARG A 97 -1.89 19.47 -15.75
CA ARG A 97 -1.80 20.59 -14.80
C ARG A 97 -0.75 20.27 -13.74
N ILE A 98 0.52 20.23 -14.14
CA ILE A 98 1.63 19.72 -13.31
C ILE A 98 1.75 20.49 -11.98
N GLY A 99 1.66 21.82 -12.00
CA GLY A 99 1.75 22.64 -10.78
C GLY A 99 0.67 22.34 -9.75
N ASP A 100 -0.57 22.15 -10.19
CA ASP A 100 -1.69 21.80 -9.30
C ASP A 100 -1.55 20.37 -8.77
N ALA A 101 -1.08 19.45 -9.61
CA ALA A 101 -0.81 18.08 -9.19
C ALA A 101 0.28 18.01 -8.11
N LEU A 102 1.35 18.79 -8.27
CA LEU A 102 2.45 18.86 -7.30
C LEU A 102 2.00 19.41 -5.94
N ALA A 103 1.03 20.31 -5.90
CA ALA A 103 0.54 20.86 -4.64
C ALA A 103 -0.01 19.77 -3.69
N GLY A 104 -0.75 18.82 -4.21
CA GLY A 104 -1.34 17.72 -3.43
C GLY A 104 -0.28 16.71 -2.97
N ILE A 105 0.49 16.17 -3.91
CA ILE A 105 1.49 15.13 -3.59
C ILE A 105 2.59 15.68 -2.66
N ASN A 106 3.07 16.90 -2.89
CA ASN A 106 4.12 17.50 -2.05
C ASN A 106 3.62 17.78 -0.62
N ARG A 107 2.33 18.01 -0.43
CA ARG A 107 1.74 18.11 0.90
C ARG A 107 1.79 16.78 1.65
N VAL A 108 1.54 15.66 0.97
CA VAL A 108 1.67 14.31 1.56
C VAL A 108 3.15 14.02 1.88
N ARG A 109 4.06 14.31 0.95
CA ARG A 109 5.51 14.13 1.13
C ARG A 109 6.06 14.96 2.28
N ALA A 110 5.66 16.22 2.38
CA ALA A 110 6.09 17.10 3.49
C ALA A 110 5.71 16.54 4.87
N ARG A 111 4.50 15.97 5.00
CA ARG A 111 4.08 15.28 6.23
C ARG A 111 4.94 14.05 6.52
N ALA A 112 5.34 13.33 5.48
CA ALA A 112 6.24 12.18 5.58
C ALA A 112 7.70 12.56 5.88
N GLY A 113 8.04 13.85 5.83
CA GLY A 113 9.40 14.36 6.03
C GLY A 113 10.27 14.28 4.79
N LEU A 114 9.67 14.07 3.62
CA LEU A 114 10.36 13.92 2.34
C LEU A 114 10.48 15.24 1.59
N ASN A 115 11.52 15.33 0.76
CA ASN A 115 11.71 16.47 -0.12
C ASN A 115 10.58 16.58 -1.16
N PRO A 116 10.19 17.79 -1.54
CA PRO A 116 9.19 17.99 -2.57
C PRO A 116 9.70 17.51 -3.94
N ILE A 117 8.78 16.99 -4.75
CA ILE A 117 9.05 16.71 -6.17
C ILE A 117 9.23 18.05 -6.90
N PRO A 118 10.28 18.19 -7.71
CA PRO A 118 10.57 19.45 -8.40
C PRO A 118 9.57 19.75 -9.52
N SER A 119 9.36 21.04 -9.80
CA SER A 119 8.42 21.49 -10.85
C SER A 119 8.87 21.15 -12.28
N SER A 120 10.12 20.75 -12.47
CA SER A 120 10.67 20.33 -13.76
C SER A 120 10.32 18.89 -14.14
N ILE A 121 9.56 18.17 -13.31
CA ILE A 121 9.17 16.78 -13.57
C ILE A 121 8.26 16.68 -14.81
N SER A 122 8.46 15.63 -15.61
CA SER A 122 7.57 15.33 -16.72
C SER A 122 6.21 14.79 -16.21
N GLN A 123 5.15 14.92 -17.01
CA GLN A 123 3.85 14.32 -16.70
C GLN A 123 3.95 12.82 -16.46
N THR A 124 4.72 12.13 -17.30
CA THR A 124 4.91 10.66 -17.20
C THR A 124 5.59 10.28 -15.89
N ASP A 125 6.62 11.00 -15.50
CA ASP A 125 7.34 10.70 -14.25
C ASP A 125 6.52 11.11 -13.03
N LEU A 126 5.75 12.21 -13.12
CA LEU A 126 4.84 12.60 -12.05
C LEU A 126 3.74 11.55 -11.84
N ARG A 127 3.18 10.98 -12.92
CA ARG A 127 2.22 9.87 -12.80
C ARG A 127 2.82 8.70 -12.03
N LYS A 128 4.03 8.28 -12.36
CA LYS A 128 4.75 7.22 -11.63
C LYS A 128 4.99 7.58 -10.17
N ALA A 129 5.40 8.83 -9.91
CA ALA A 129 5.64 9.32 -8.56
C ALA A 129 4.34 9.31 -7.72
N ILE A 130 3.20 9.71 -8.29
CA ILE A 130 1.90 9.67 -7.60
C ILE A 130 1.51 8.23 -7.25
N ILE A 131 1.66 7.28 -8.18
CA ILE A 131 1.38 5.87 -7.92
C ILE A 131 2.29 5.33 -6.83
N GLN A 132 3.56 5.66 -6.86
CA GLN A 132 4.52 5.24 -5.84
C GLN A 132 4.18 5.85 -4.47
N GLU A 133 3.85 7.13 -4.42
CA GLU A 133 3.45 7.81 -3.19
C GLU A 133 2.17 7.18 -2.59
N ARG A 134 1.18 6.86 -3.43
CA ARG A 134 -0.02 6.11 -3.01
C ARG A 134 0.34 4.75 -2.43
N THR A 135 1.28 4.06 -3.04
CA THR A 135 1.73 2.73 -2.58
C THR A 135 2.33 2.79 -1.18
N TRP A 136 3.17 3.79 -0.90
CA TRP A 136 3.75 4.00 0.42
C TRP A 136 2.71 4.48 1.45
N GLU A 137 1.89 5.45 1.05
CA GLU A 137 0.89 6.06 1.94
C GLU A 137 -0.18 5.07 2.39
N PHE A 138 -0.63 4.21 1.48
CA PHE A 138 -1.73 3.27 1.72
C PHE A 138 -1.29 1.82 1.88
N ALA A 139 -0.03 1.58 2.21
CA ALA A 139 0.46 0.25 2.53
C ALA A 139 -0.43 -0.42 3.58
N ALA A 140 -0.85 -1.65 3.33
CA ALA A 140 -1.79 -2.46 4.14
C ALA A 140 -3.23 -1.90 4.27
N GLU A 141 -3.60 -0.83 3.56
CA GLU A 141 -4.97 -0.26 3.61
C GLU A 141 -5.90 -0.78 2.48
N GLY A 142 -5.41 -1.69 1.64
CA GLY A 142 -6.23 -2.34 0.61
C GLY A 142 -6.31 -1.61 -0.73
N HIS A 143 -5.63 -0.47 -0.91
CA HIS A 143 -5.67 0.32 -2.14
C HIS A 143 -4.85 -0.26 -3.29
N SER A 144 -3.71 -0.91 -3.02
CA SER A 144 -2.70 -1.29 -4.02
C SER A 144 -3.24 -2.11 -5.18
N LEU A 145 -4.10 -3.11 -4.92
CA LEU A 145 -4.64 -3.95 -5.99
C LEU A 145 -5.50 -3.14 -6.96
N PHE A 146 -6.36 -2.27 -6.43
CA PHE A 146 -7.23 -1.43 -7.24
C PHE A 146 -6.43 -0.40 -8.03
N ASP A 147 -5.43 0.23 -7.40
CA ASP A 147 -4.54 1.16 -8.07
C ASP A 147 -3.76 0.49 -9.20
N MET A 148 -3.18 -0.70 -8.98
CA MET A 148 -2.49 -1.47 -10.01
C MET A 148 -3.40 -1.88 -11.17
N LYS A 149 -4.65 -2.26 -10.87
CA LYS A 149 -5.63 -2.63 -11.91
C LYS A 149 -6.03 -1.45 -12.77
N ARG A 150 -6.49 -0.35 -12.17
CA ARG A 150 -6.97 0.82 -12.91
C ARG A 150 -5.88 1.55 -13.70
N GLN A 151 -4.62 1.46 -13.24
CA GLN A 151 -3.46 2.04 -13.91
C GLN A 151 -2.77 1.07 -14.90
N HIS A 152 -3.28 -0.16 -15.05
CA HIS A 152 -2.69 -1.21 -15.88
C HIS A 152 -1.20 -1.44 -15.63
N CYS A 153 -0.74 -1.34 -14.37
CA CYS A 153 0.66 -1.44 -14.00
C CYS A 153 1.01 -2.69 -13.15
N MET A 154 0.13 -3.70 -13.11
CA MET A 154 0.35 -4.90 -12.30
C MET A 154 1.65 -5.63 -12.67
N ALA A 155 1.93 -5.82 -13.96
CA ALA A 155 3.13 -6.52 -14.41
C ALA A 155 4.41 -5.78 -14.01
N GLU A 156 4.45 -4.46 -14.19
CA GLU A 156 5.57 -3.60 -13.78
C GLU A 156 5.80 -3.65 -12.27
N ARG A 157 4.72 -3.51 -11.50
CA ARG A 157 4.78 -3.43 -10.03
C ARG A 157 5.10 -4.76 -9.36
N LEU A 158 4.68 -5.87 -9.97
CA LEU A 158 4.94 -7.22 -9.46
C LEU A 158 6.25 -7.82 -10.01
N GLY A 159 6.90 -7.14 -10.96
CA GLY A 159 8.13 -7.61 -11.59
C GLY A 159 7.96 -8.93 -12.36
N ARG A 160 6.74 -9.25 -12.81
CA ARG A 160 6.42 -10.47 -13.55
C ARG A 160 5.27 -10.26 -14.53
N ALA A 161 5.20 -11.10 -15.55
CA ALA A 161 4.06 -11.09 -16.47
C ALA A 161 2.74 -11.37 -15.72
N VAL A 162 1.71 -10.63 -16.07
CA VAL A 162 0.35 -10.78 -15.55
C VAL A 162 -0.59 -10.92 -16.73
N ASP A 163 -1.40 -11.97 -16.72
CA ASP A 163 -2.42 -12.20 -17.75
C ASP A 163 -3.51 -11.12 -17.66
N ASP A 164 -3.98 -10.63 -18.81
CA ASP A 164 -4.96 -9.55 -18.92
C ASP A 164 -6.27 -9.84 -18.18
N LYS A 165 -6.64 -11.11 -18.02
CA LYS A 165 -7.82 -11.50 -17.24
C LYS A 165 -7.78 -10.99 -15.79
N TYR A 166 -6.60 -10.84 -15.19
CA TYR A 166 -6.48 -10.38 -13.80
C TYR A 166 -6.73 -8.88 -13.61
N TYR A 167 -6.85 -8.11 -14.70
CA TYR A 167 -7.29 -6.71 -14.61
C TYR A 167 -8.80 -6.56 -14.43
N SER A 168 -9.57 -7.61 -14.70
CA SER A 168 -11.01 -7.69 -14.40
C SER A 168 -11.30 -8.76 -13.35
N LEU A 169 -12.53 -8.83 -12.90
CA LEU A 169 -13.02 -9.93 -12.06
C LEU A 169 -14.02 -10.76 -12.85
N PRO A 170 -14.08 -12.08 -12.64
CA PRO A 170 -15.13 -12.90 -13.22
C PRO A 170 -16.48 -12.53 -12.61
N LEU A 171 -17.53 -12.67 -13.39
CA LEU A 171 -18.88 -12.68 -12.85
C LEU A 171 -19.08 -13.97 -12.04
N PRO A 172 -19.74 -13.90 -10.86
CA PRO A 172 -20.06 -15.10 -10.11
C PRO A 172 -20.87 -16.08 -10.95
N GLN A 173 -20.52 -17.37 -10.90
CA GLN A 173 -21.19 -18.41 -11.67
C GLN A 173 -22.70 -18.44 -11.40
N ASP A 174 -23.10 -18.31 -10.14
CA ASP A 174 -24.51 -18.27 -9.74
C ASP A 174 -25.32 -17.17 -10.43
N GLU A 175 -24.70 -16.04 -10.77
CA GLU A 175 -25.37 -14.94 -11.45
C GLU A 175 -25.51 -15.21 -12.96
N THR A 176 -24.49 -15.80 -13.58
CA THR A 176 -24.56 -16.18 -15.00
C THR A 176 -25.54 -17.32 -15.21
N ASP A 177 -25.66 -18.26 -14.26
CA ASP A 177 -26.61 -19.38 -14.34
C ASP A 177 -28.08 -18.92 -14.21
N LYS A 178 -28.33 -17.88 -13.40
CA LYS A 178 -29.68 -17.31 -13.23
C LYS A 178 -30.12 -16.40 -14.34
N ASN A 179 -29.20 -15.78 -15.05
CA ASN A 179 -29.51 -14.80 -16.10
C ASN A 179 -28.80 -15.15 -17.42
N PRO A 180 -29.49 -15.78 -18.38
CA PRO A 180 -28.91 -16.20 -19.66
C PRO A 180 -28.44 -15.03 -20.53
N ASN A 181 -28.85 -13.79 -20.23
CA ASN A 181 -28.37 -12.60 -20.91
C ASN A 181 -27.07 -12.06 -20.34
N LEU A 182 -26.64 -12.53 -19.14
CA LEU A 182 -25.42 -12.15 -18.50
C LEU A 182 -24.29 -13.09 -18.97
N LYS A 183 -23.42 -12.56 -19.82
CA LYS A 183 -22.30 -13.35 -20.36
C LYS A 183 -21.04 -13.07 -19.55
N GLN A 184 -20.31 -14.13 -19.26
CA GLN A 184 -19.00 -14.02 -18.63
C GLN A 184 -18.06 -13.20 -19.50
N HIS A 185 -17.13 -12.49 -18.84
CA HIS A 185 -16.06 -11.77 -19.54
C HIS A 185 -15.23 -12.76 -20.41
N PRO A 186 -14.88 -12.39 -21.66
CA PRO A 186 -14.24 -13.33 -22.61
C PRO A 186 -12.91 -13.95 -22.16
N LEU A 187 -12.26 -13.36 -21.18
CA LEU A 187 -10.99 -13.85 -20.63
C LEU A 187 -11.16 -14.79 -19.42
N TRP A 188 -12.42 -15.06 -18.99
CA TRP A 188 -12.73 -15.93 -17.83
C TRP A 188 -13.55 -17.14 -18.23
#